data_eb97a3a095d06a2ab5e2f435dfacc073
#
_entry.id   eb97a3a095d06a2ab5e2f435dfacc073
#
_cell.length_a   1.000
_cell.length_b   1.000
_cell.length_c   1.000
_cell.angle_alpha   90.00
_cell.angle_beta   90.00
_cell.angle_gamma   90.00
#
_symmetry.space_group_name_H-M   'P 1'
#
loop_
_entity.id
_entity.type
_entity.pdbx_description
1 polymer ?
#
loop_
_entity_poly.entity_id
_entity_poly.type
_entity_poly.pdbx_seq_one_letter_code
_entity_poly.pdbx_strand_id
1 'polypeptide(L)'
;VKALVLALGLAAAAWGCAPGRGPAPVEDRRPTRVAQPAAKPPLAKPSVPPGAPVATADSFYTVRRGDTLYSIALEHGADYREVAQWNSLDDPAKLKVGQVLRVTAPPAAPQGVQVGAVQGSGKIDSRPLEQKQQPQQRPQAAAREEPRLLEAAPLAFAWPVKGKVLAGFAEPRRKGIDIDGKPGDPVSAAAAGRVTYVGSGIPGLGKLVVIRHDQGFITVYAHNKDILVKEQQTVTRGQKIAELGSTDSDRPKLHFQIRKGASAVDPLLYLPKS
;
A
#
# COMPACT_ATOMS: atom_id res chain seq x y z
N VAL A 1 16.67 -52.18 44.87
CA VAL A 1 15.89 -52.96 45.83
C VAL A 1 14.44 -52.66 45.68
N LYS A 2 13.63 -53.76 45.38
CA LYS A 2 12.14 -53.85 45.40
C LYS A 2 11.36 -53.08 44.31
N ALA A 3 10.94 -53.62 43.17
CA ALA A 3 9.93 -54.64 42.89
C ALA A 3 8.65 -54.49 43.71
N LEU A 4 7.55 -54.08 43.08
CA LEU A 4 6.25 -54.70 43.35
C LEU A 4 5.33 -54.58 42.10
N VAL A 5 4.94 -55.73 41.68
CA VAL A 5 3.94 -56.20 40.70
C VAL A 5 2.58 -56.19 41.40
N LEU A 6 1.48 -55.94 40.69
CA LEU A 6 0.16 -56.61 40.76
C LEU A 6 -0.78 -55.85 39.80
N ALA A 7 -1.26 -56.36 38.74
CA ALA A 7 -2.16 -57.50 38.47
C ALA A 7 -3.63 -57.06 38.36
N LEU A 8 -4.17 -57.31 37.17
CA LEU A 8 -5.45 -57.93 36.85
C LEU A 8 -6.77 -57.23 37.18
N GLY A 9 -7.56 -57.04 36.16
CA GLY A 9 -9.00 -56.76 36.24
C GLY A 9 -9.69 -56.83 34.88
N LEU A 10 -9.82 -58.06 34.35
CA LEU A 10 -10.65 -58.40 33.21
C LEU A 10 -12.12 -58.43 33.68
N ALA A 11 -13.01 -57.66 33.05
CA ALA A 11 -14.45 -57.88 33.15
C ALA A 11 -15.07 -57.76 31.76
N ALA A 12 -15.28 -58.93 31.17
CA ALA A 12 -16.17 -59.13 30.03
C ALA A 12 -17.59 -59.13 30.53
N ALA A 13 -18.45 -58.39 29.90
CA ALA A 13 -19.90 -58.55 29.96
C ALA A 13 -20.47 -58.42 28.54
N ALA A 14 -20.71 -59.59 27.96
CA ALA A 14 -21.57 -59.78 26.82
C ALA A 14 -23.01 -59.65 27.31
N TRP A 15 -23.88 -59.23 26.45
CA TRP A 15 -25.25 -59.64 26.17
C TRP A 15 -26.17 -58.45 25.78
N GLY A 16 -26.84 -58.68 24.66
CA GLY A 16 -28.00 -57.94 24.30
C GLY A 16 -28.27 -57.82 22.80
N CYS A 17 -28.43 -58.95 22.08
CA CYS A 17 -29.15 -58.92 20.81
C CYS A 17 -30.60 -58.61 21.06
N ALA A 18 -31.10 -57.51 20.50
CA ALA A 18 -32.52 -57.26 20.36
C ALA A 18 -32.87 -57.31 18.87
N PRO A 19 -33.86 -58.13 18.49
CA PRO A 19 -34.30 -58.27 17.11
C PRO A 19 -35.37 -57.21 16.79
N GLY A 20 -35.32 -56.73 15.56
CA GLY A 20 -36.49 -56.38 14.79
C GLY A 20 -37.21 -55.07 15.14
N ARG A 21 -36.84 -54.00 14.43
CA ARG A 21 -37.80 -52.97 14.11
C ARG A 21 -38.03 -53.00 12.60
N GLY A 22 -39.29 -53.31 12.24
CA GLY A 22 -39.76 -53.28 10.88
C GLY A 22 -39.62 -51.92 10.24
N PRO A 23 -39.70 -51.86 8.91
CA PRO A 23 -39.59 -50.60 8.19
C PRO A 23 -40.73 -49.68 8.58
N ALA A 24 -40.42 -48.45 8.92
CA ALA A 24 -41.36 -47.39 9.17
C ALA A 24 -42.15 -47.07 7.88
N PRO A 25 -43.49 -46.77 8.00
CA PRO A 25 -44.27 -46.40 6.84
C PRO A 25 -43.71 -45.14 6.18
N VAL A 26 -43.50 -45.21 4.89
CA VAL A 26 -43.13 -44.06 4.07
C VAL A 26 -44.42 -43.24 3.88
N GLU A 27 -44.54 -42.14 4.61
CA GLU A 27 -45.56 -41.12 4.29
C GLU A 27 -45.10 -40.38 3.04
N ASP A 28 -45.82 -40.57 1.95
CA ASP A 28 -45.73 -39.74 0.76
C ASP A 28 -46.10 -38.30 1.10
N ARG A 29 -45.13 -37.53 1.52
CA ARG A 29 -45.26 -36.06 1.57
C ARG A 29 -45.17 -35.54 0.15
N ARG A 30 -46.33 -35.32 -0.46
CA ARG A 30 -46.46 -34.45 -1.63
C ARG A 30 -45.67 -33.17 -1.36
N PRO A 31 -44.82 -32.69 -2.29
CA PRO A 31 -44.10 -31.45 -2.09
C PRO A 31 -45.11 -30.31 -1.97
N THR A 32 -45.34 -29.88 -0.74
CA THR A 32 -45.97 -28.58 -0.50
C THR A 32 -45.09 -27.54 -1.14
N ARG A 33 -45.63 -26.87 -2.14
CA ARG A 33 -45.04 -25.76 -2.86
C ARG A 33 -44.54 -24.75 -1.83
N VAL A 34 -43.27 -24.85 -1.46
CA VAL A 34 -42.60 -23.84 -0.62
C VAL A 34 -42.68 -22.54 -1.42
N ALA A 35 -43.44 -21.59 -0.89
CA ALA A 35 -43.44 -20.23 -1.40
C ALA A 35 -41.98 -19.76 -1.48
N GLN A 36 -41.52 -19.47 -2.68
CA GLN A 36 -40.24 -18.80 -2.88
C GLN A 36 -40.22 -17.53 -2.04
N PRO A 37 -39.23 -17.32 -1.22
CA PRO A 37 -39.02 -15.99 -0.60
C PRO A 37 -38.99 -14.96 -1.73
N ALA A 38 -39.83 -13.94 -1.61
CA ALA A 38 -39.89 -12.84 -2.55
C ALA A 38 -38.46 -12.39 -2.89
N ALA A 39 -38.12 -12.44 -4.16
CA ALA A 39 -36.89 -11.93 -4.69
C ALA A 39 -36.69 -10.50 -4.13
N LYS A 40 -35.61 -10.29 -3.42
CA LYS A 40 -35.18 -8.93 -3.07
C LYS A 40 -35.17 -8.10 -4.36
N PRO A 41 -35.74 -6.88 -4.35
CA PRO A 41 -35.70 -6.02 -5.51
C PRO A 41 -34.25 -5.92 -6.01
N PRO A 42 -34.01 -5.97 -7.32
CA PRO A 42 -32.67 -5.77 -7.82
C PRO A 42 -32.16 -4.42 -7.28
N LEU A 43 -30.99 -4.44 -6.64
CA LEU A 43 -30.29 -3.20 -6.28
C LEU A 43 -30.26 -2.34 -7.53
N ALA A 44 -30.95 -1.21 -7.47
CA ALA A 44 -30.95 -0.21 -8.53
C ALA A 44 -29.50 0.08 -8.87
N LYS A 45 -29.08 -0.20 -10.10
CA LYS A 45 -27.81 0.25 -10.64
C LYS A 45 -27.80 1.77 -10.46
N PRO A 46 -26.76 2.35 -9.87
CA PRO A 46 -26.68 3.80 -9.80
C PRO A 46 -26.75 4.33 -11.23
N SER A 47 -27.79 5.08 -11.53
CA SER A 47 -27.95 5.78 -12.80
C SER A 47 -26.90 6.88 -12.84
N VAL A 48 -25.83 6.65 -13.60
CA VAL A 48 -24.82 7.67 -13.90
C VAL A 48 -25.48 8.70 -14.83
N PRO A 49 -25.49 9.99 -14.50
CA PRO A 49 -26.01 11.02 -15.39
C PRO A 49 -25.20 11.03 -16.69
N PRO A 50 -25.86 11.26 -17.87
CA PRO A 50 -25.17 11.32 -19.15
C PRO A 50 -24.17 12.50 -19.14
N GLY A 51 -22.87 12.19 -19.32
CA GLY A 51 -21.79 13.20 -19.33
C GLY A 51 -20.76 13.08 -18.21
N ALA A 52 -20.95 12.20 -17.23
CA ALA A 52 -19.87 11.87 -16.28
C ALA A 52 -18.82 11.02 -16.98
N PRO A 53 -17.51 11.32 -16.82
CA PRO A 53 -16.45 10.45 -17.35
C PRO A 53 -16.64 9.05 -16.77
N VAL A 54 -16.72 8.06 -17.64
CA VAL A 54 -16.91 6.64 -17.26
C VAL A 54 -15.70 6.24 -16.43
N ALA A 55 -15.89 6.13 -15.10
CA ALA A 55 -14.88 5.52 -14.24
C ALA A 55 -14.72 4.06 -14.70
N THR A 56 -13.55 3.72 -15.21
CA THR A 56 -13.22 2.34 -15.59
C THR A 56 -13.33 1.44 -14.36
N ALA A 57 -13.62 0.16 -14.52
CA ALA A 57 -13.79 -0.80 -13.43
C ALA A 57 -12.58 -0.82 -12.47
N ASP A 58 -11.39 -0.43 -12.95
CA ASP A 58 -10.15 -0.32 -12.19
C ASP A 58 -10.06 0.89 -11.26
N SER A 59 -11.06 1.79 -11.30
CA SER A 59 -11.08 2.99 -10.46
C SER A 59 -11.61 2.75 -9.05
N PHE A 60 -12.22 1.59 -8.79
CA PHE A 60 -12.82 1.25 -7.51
C PHE A 60 -12.36 -0.13 -7.03
N TYR A 61 -12.12 -0.23 -5.72
CA TYR A 61 -11.74 -1.47 -5.06
C TYR A 61 -12.70 -1.79 -3.91
N THR A 62 -13.09 -3.05 -3.76
CA THR A 62 -13.90 -3.50 -2.63
C THR A 62 -13.01 -4.10 -1.55
N VAL A 63 -13.01 -3.49 -0.37
CA VAL A 63 -12.19 -3.90 0.78
C VAL A 63 -12.49 -5.34 1.18
N ARG A 64 -11.45 -6.16 1.30
CA ARG A 64 -11.50 -7.55 1.73
C ARG A 64 -11.02 -7.70 3.16
N ARG A 65 -11.29 -8.86 3.75
CA ARG A 65 -10.78 -9.18 5.09
C ARG A 65 -9.24 -9.24 5.09
N GLY A 66 -8.62 -8.47 5.97
CA GLY A 66 -7.17 -8.39 6.08
C GLY A 66 -6.53 -7.24 5.29
N ASP A 67 -7.32 -6.54 4.47
CA ASP A 67 -6.83 -5.35 3.77
C ASP A 67 -6.64 -4.18 4.74
N THR A 68 -5.64 -3.37 4.42
CA THR A 68 -5.42 -2.06 5.02
C THR A 68 -5.42 -1.00 3.93
N LEU A 69 -5.71 0.26 4.26
CA LEU A 69 -5.67 1.33 3.27
C LEU A 69 -4.29 1.43 2.61
N TYR A 70 -3.24 1.15 3.38
CA TYR A 70 -1.86 1.13 2.90
C TYR A 70 -1.61 0.02 1.86
N SER A 71 -2.10 -1.21 2.12
CA SER A 71 -1.93 -2.32 1.17
C SER A 71 -2.71 -2.05 -0.13
N ILE A 72 -3.94 -1.55 -0.02
CA ILE A 72 -4.77 -1.19 -1.17
C ILE A 72 -4.12 -0.08 -2.00
N ALA A 73 -3.69 1.01 -1.36
CA ALA A 73 -3.03 2.12 -2.04
C ALA A 73 -1.74 1.67 -2.75
N LEU A 74 -0.91 0.87 -2.06
CA LEU A 74 0.31 0.32 -2.64
C LEU A 74 0.00 -0.56 -3.87
N GLU A 75 -1.02 -1.42 -3.81
CA GLU A 75 -1.41 -2.28 -4.94
C GLU A 75 -1.87 -1.48 -6.15
N HIS A 76 -2.50 -0.34 -5.93
CA HIS A 76 -2.97 0.56 -7.00
C HIS A 76 -1.98 1.68 -7.36
N GLY A 77 -0.77 1.68 -6.77
CA GLY A 77 0.28 2.66 -7.07
C GLY A 77 -0.04 4.08 -6.61
N ALA A 78 -0.99 4.23 -5.68
CA ALA A 78 -1.44 5.49 -5.11
C ALA A 78 -0.80 5.76 -3.73
N ASP A 79 -0.82 7.01 -3.29
CA ASP A 79 -0.53 7.34 -1.90
C ASP A 79 -1.78 7.08 -1.04
N TYR A 80 -1.63 6.41 0.10
CA TYR A 80 -2.77 6.09 0.97
C TYR A 80 -3.52 7.34 1.45
N ARG A 81 -2.83 8.47 1.58
CA ARG A 81 -3.45 9.76 1.95
C ARG A 81 -4.32 10.31 0.83
N GLU A 82 -3.87 10.16 -0.41
CA GLU A 82 -4.65 10.51 -1.59
C GLU A 82 -5.91 9.63 -1.65
N VAL A 83 -5.76 8.30 -1.45
CA VAL A 83 -6.90 7.39 -1.38
C VAL A 83 -7.84 7.75 -0.24
N ALA A 84 -7.33 8.09 0.95
CA ALA A 84 -8.15 8.56 2.06
C ALA A 84 -8.95 9.83 1.71
N GLN A 85 -8.31 10.80 1.07
CA GLN A 85 -8.95 12.05 0.61
C GLN A 85 -10.04 11.78 -0.45
N TRP A 86 -9.76 10.94 -1.44
CA TRP A 86 -10.74 10.60 -2.50
C TRP A 86 -11.99 9.91 -1.97
N ASN A 87 -11.90 9.31 -0.79
CA ASN A 87 -12.99 8.58 -0.14
C ASN A 87 -13.50 9.26 1.14
N SER A 88 -13.03 10.48 1.46
CA SER A 88 -13.42 11.23 2.67
C SER A 88 -13.25 10.39 3.94
N LEU A 89 -12.13 9.67 4.05
CA LEU A 89 -11.81 8.85 5.22
C LEU A 89 -11.03 9.69 6.23
N ASP A 90 -11.64 9.94 7.38
CA ASP A 90 -10.99 10.65 8.50
C ASP A 90 -9.90 9.79 9.17
N ASP A 91 -10.07 8.48 9.18
CA ASP A 91 -9.16 7.54 9.82
C ASP A 91 -8.80 6.38 8.86
N PRO A 92 -7.55 6.34 8.37
CA PRO A 92 -7.07 5.28 7.48
C PRO A 92 -7.15 3.86 8.05
N ALA A 93 -7.23 3.73 9.38
CA ALA A 93 -7.30 2.43 10.05
C ALA A 93 -8.73 1.88 10.12
N LYS A 94 -9.75 2.70 9.91
CA LYS A 94 -11.17 2.31 10.05
C LYS A 94 -11.79 1.88 8.73
N LEU A 95 -11.27 0.84 8.10
CA LEU A 95 -11.89 0.24 6.91
C LEU A 95 -12.92 -0.82 7.31
N LYS A 96 -14.02 -0.88 6.54
CA LYS A 96 -15.04 -1.92 6.67
C LYS A 96 -14.93 -2.91 5.53
N VAL A 97 -14.96 -4.20 5.83
CA VAL A 97 -15.03 -5.24 4.81
C VAL A 97 -16.28 -5.04 3.95
N GLY A 98 -16.11 -5.08 2.64
CA GLY A 98 -17.18 -4.78 1.67
C GLY A 98 -17.33 -3.30 1.32
N GLN A 99 -16.58 -2.41 1.96
CA GLN A 99 -16.54 -0.98 1.59
C GLN A 99 -15.92 -0.83 0.21
N VAL A 100 -16.53 0.01 -0.63
CA VAL A 100 -15.99 0.33 -1.96
C VAL A 100 -15.17 1.62 -1.85
N LEU A 101 -13.92 1.56 -2.26
CA LEU A 101 -12.99 2.68 -2.24
C LEU A 101 -12.62 3.08 -3.67
N ARG A 102 -12.55 4.37 -3.91
CA ARG A 102 -11.92 4.92 -5.10
C ARG A 102 -10.40 4.84 -4.93
N VAL A 103 -9.72 4.21 -5.87
CA VAL A 103 -8.26 3.95 -5.81
C VAL A 103 -7.47 4.69 -6.90
N THR A 104 -8.16 5.47 -7.73
CA THR A 104 -7.55 6.35 -8.75
C THR A 104 -7.99 7.77 -8.54
N ALA A 105 -7.14 8.73 -8.93
CA ALA A 105 -7.46 10.14 -8.83
C ALA A 105 -8.80 10.45 -9.53
N PRO A 106 -9.69 11.23 -8.91
CA PRO A 106 -10.87 11.73 -9.60
C PRO A 106 -10.39 12.54 -10.83
N PRO A 107 -11.10 12.47 -11.97
CA PRO A 107 -10.80 13.37 -13.08
C PRO A 107 -10.85 14.79 -12.53
N ALA A 108 -9.80 15.57 -12.80
CA ALA A 108 -9.75 16.96 -12.39
C ALA A 108 -11.02 17.65 -12.88
N ALA A 109 -11.85 18.11 -11.94
CA ALA A 109 -12.95 19.00 -12.31
C ALA A 109 -12.32 20.17 -13.06
N PRO A 110 -12.87 20.61 -14.21
CA PRO A 110 -12.37 21.79 -14.87
C PRO A 110 -12.41 22.92 -13.83
N GLN A 111 -11.24 23.30 -13.35
CA GLN A 111 -11.11 24.49 -12.51
C GLN A 111 -11.51 25.64 -13.41
N GLY A 112 -12.76 26.06 -13.29
CA GLY A 112 -13.21 27.31 -13.88
C GLY A 112 -12.26 28.38 -13.37
N VAL A 113 -11.48 28.94 -14.28
CA VAL A 113 -10.69 30.13 -14.02
C VAL A 113 -11.68 31.17 -13.52
N GLN A 114 -11.75 31.38 -12.21
CA GLN A 114 -12.42 32.54 -11.64
C GLN A 114 -11.55 33.72 -11.99
N VAL A 115 -11.86 34.33 -13.14
CA VAL A 115 -11.40 35.65 -13.47
C VAL A 115 -12.10 36.57 -12.48
N GLY A 116 -11.44 36.87 -11.36
CA GLY A 116 -11.89 37.88 -10.43
C GLY A 116 -11.98 39.19 -11.18
N ALA A 117 -13.21 39.68 -11.37
CA ALA A 117 -13.45 41.01 -11.89
C ALA A 117 -12.80 42.00 -10.92
N VAL A 118 -11.70 42.61 -11.34
CA VAL A 118 -11.05 43.71 -10.64
C VAL A 118 -11.95 44.94 -10.87
N GLN A 119 -12.92 45.17 -9.98
CA GLN A 119 -13.52 46.46 -9.79
C GLN A 119 -12.68 47.23 -8.77
N GLY A 120 -11.89 48.15 -9.24
CA GLY A 120 -11.08 49.00 -8.41
C GLY A 120 -10.82 50.34 -9.10
N SER A 121 -11.81 51.25 -9.09
CA SER A 121 -11.57 52.67 -9.26
C SER A 121 -10.83 53.16 -8.02
N GLY A 122 -9.54 53.40 -8.12
CA GLY A 122 -8.72 53.98 -7.09
C GLY A 122 -7.72 54.92 -7.74
N LYS A 123 -7.92 56.25 -7.54
CA LYS A 123 -7.04 57.32 -8.00
C LYS A 123 -5.60 57.06 -7.58
N ILE A 124 -4.69 57.13 -8.54
CA ILE A 124 -3.24 57.12 -8.32
C ILE A 124 -2.82 58.55 -7.94
N ASP A 125 -2.51 58.78 -6.68
CA ASP A 125 -1.78 59.98 -6.23
C ASP A 125 -0.28 59.69 -6.34
N SER A 126 0.33 60.32 -7.34
CA SER A 126 1.76 60.28 -7.57
C SER A 126 2.48 61.31 -6.70
N ARG A 127 3.14 60.86 -5.63
CA ARG A 127 4.13 61.64 -4.93
C ARG A 127 5.51 61.05 -5.18
N PRO A 128 6.50 61.89 -5.61
CA PRO A 128 7.90 61.44 -5.71
C PRO A 128 8.51 61.39 -4.31
N LEU A 129 9.04 60.20 -3.93
CA LEU A 129 9.88 60.07 -2.75
C LEU A 129 11.35 60.01 -3.17
N GLU A 130 12.05 60.96 -2.68
CA GLU A 130 13.52 61.12 -2.84
C GLU A 130 14.24 59.87 -2.34
N GLN A 131 15.15 59.38 -3.18
CA GLN A 131 16.08 58.32 -2.88
C GLN A 131 17.17 58.83 -1.93
N LYS A 132 17.21 58.29 -0.70
CA LYS A 132 18.44 58.25 0.08
C LYS A 132 19.08 56.87 -0.11
N GLN A 133 20.13 56.84 -0.89
CA GLN A 133 20.98 55.68 -1.07
C GLN A 133 21.80 55.45 0.20
N GLN A 134 21.64 54.33 0.87
CA GLN A 134 22.64 53.76 1.78
C GLN A 134 23.21 52.51 1.14
N PRO A 135 24.52 52.31 1.12
CA PRO A 135 25.12 51.12 0.55
C PRO A 135 25.07 49.97 1.57
N GLN A 136 24.11 49.08 1.41
CA GLN A 136 24.15 47.81 2.12
C GLN A 136 24.92 46.77 1.29
N GLN A 137 25.98 46.30 1.91
CA GLN A 137 26.78 45.18 1.42
C GLN A 137 25.92 43.97 1.16
N ARG A 138 25.86 43.51 -0.08
CA ARG A 138 25.25 42.25 -0.52
C ARG A 138 26.07 41.09 0.04
N PRO A 139 25.49 40.14 0.79
CA PRO A 139 26.03 38.80 0.85
C PRO A 139 25.83 38.17 -0.54
N GLN A 140 26.89 37.61 -1.06
CA GLN A 140 26.88 36.88 -2.33
C GLN A 140 25.78 35.80 -2.26
N ALA A 141 24.75 36.02 -3.06
CA ALA A 141 23.72 35.01 -3.31
C ALA A 141 24.40 33.85 -4.01
N ALA A 142 24.41 32.70 -3.31
CA ALA A 142 24.61 31.43 -3.97
C ALA A 142 23.63 31.36 -5.17
N ALA A 143 24.20 31.09 -6.32
CA ALA A 143 23.50 30.96 -7.57
C ALA A 143 22.28 30.02 -7.34
N ARG A 144 21.08 30.57 -7.44
CA ARG A 144 19.90 29.78 -7.68
C ARG A 144 20.10 29.17 -9.08
N GLU A 145 20.55 27.94 -9.11
CA GLU A 145 20.36 27.12 -10.28
C GLU A 145 18.86 27.03 -10.52
N GLU A 146 18.38 27.72 -11.53
CA GLU A 146 17.06 27.48 -12.10
C GLU A 146 16.96 25.99 -12.42
N PRO A 147 15.84 25.33 -12.14
CA PRO A 147 15.70 23.93 -12.50
C PRO A 147 15.70 23.87 -14.03
N ARG A 148 16.89 23.61 -14.58
CA ARG A 148 17.06 23.18 -15.96
C ARG A 148 16.11 22.01 -16.14
N LEU A 149 15.16 22.14 -17.06
CA LEU A 149 14.36 21.03 -17.58
C LEU A 149 15.35 20.06 -18.27
N LEU A 150 16.05 19.29 -17.45
CA LEU A 150 16.81 18.13 -17.89
C LEU A 150 15.75 17.14 -18.36
N GLU A 151 15.78 16.83 -19.66
CA GLU A 151 15.19 15.59 -20.15
C GLU A 151 15.50 14.51 -19.13
N ALA A 152 14.42 13.90 -18.58
CA ALA A 152 14.54 13.03 -17.42
C ALA A 152 15.47 11.86 -17.77
N ALA A 153 16.71 11.97 -17.32
CA ALA A 153 17.66 10.89 -17.40
C ALA A 153 17.00 9.62 -16.82
N PRO A 154 17.18 8.45 -17.43
CA PRO A 154 16.56 7.24 -16.94
C PRO A 154 16.88 7.06 -15.47
N LEU A 155 15.87 6.80 -14.64
CA LEU A 155 16.02 6.66 -13.21
C LEU A 155 16.97 5.49 -12.92
N ALA A 156 18.18 5.80 -12.45
CA ALA A 156 19.19 4.79 -12.15
C ALA A 156 19.04 4.31 -10.70
N PHE A 157 18.68 3.05 -10.53
CA PHE A 157 18.60 2.42 -9.23
C PHE A 157 19.97 1.89 -8.76
N ALA A 158 20.18 1.88 -7.45
CA ALA A 158 21.31 1.26 -6.79
C ALA A 158 20.84 0.09 -5.91
N TRP A 159 21.74 -0.84 -5.61
CA TRP A 159 21.45 -1.90 -4.65
C TRP A 159 21.12 -1.32 -3.28
N PRO A 160 19.99 -1.69 -2.65
CA PRO A 160 19.59 -1.14 -1.37
C PRO A 160 20.41 -1.69 -0.19
N VAL A 161 20.98 -2.88 -0.35
CA VAL A 161 21.86 -3.53 0.62
C VAL A 161 22.89 -4.38 -0.12
N LYS A 162 24.05 -4.59 0.48
CA LYS A 162 25.07 -5.51 -0.02
C LYS A 162 24.73 -6.91 0.50
N GLY A 163 24.38 -7.83 -0.40
CA GLY A 163 24.02 -9.19 -0.01
C GLY A 163 23.69 -10.06 -1.21
N LYS A 164 23.60 -11.36 -0.98
CA LYS A 164 23.21 -12.35 -1.99
C LYS A 164 21.68 -12.34 -2.16
N VAL A 165 21.19 -12.44 -3.38
CA VAL A 165 19.76 -12.64 -3.64
C VAL A 165 19.39 -14.06 -3.22
N LEU A 166 18.54 -14.15 -2.20
CA LEU A 166 18.03 -15.41 -1.65
C LEU A 166 16.88 -15.97 -2.49
N ALA A 167 16.03 -15.05 -2.98
CA ALA A 167 14.86 -15.38 -3.75
C ALA A 167 14.56 -14.28 -4.76
N GLY A 168 14.30 -14.66 -6.01
CA GLY A 168 14.00 -13.77 -7.11
C GLY A 168 12.52 -13.38 -7.19
N PHE A 169 12.22 -12.46 -8.10
CA PHE A 169 10.87 -12.05 -8.45
C PHE A 169 10.07 -13.24 -9.02
N ALA A 170 8.82 -13.42 -8.58
CA ALA A 170 7.94 -14.51 -9.02
C ALA A 170 6.47 -14.15 -8.79
N GLU A 171 5.93 -13.19 -9.56
CA GLU A 171 4.53 -12.80 -9.47
C GLU A 171 3.58 -13.96 -9.85
N PRO A 172 2.43 -14.11 -9.20
CA PRO A 172 1.89 -13.27 -8.12
C PRO A 172 2.40 -13.61 -6.72
N ARG A 173 3.20 -14.67 -6.57
CA ARG A 173 3.63 -15.19 -5.27
C ARG A 173 4.62 -14.28 -4.56
N ARG A 174 5.50 -13.62 -5.31
CA ARG A 174 6.52 -12.71 -4.79
C ARG A 174 6.66 -11.49 -5.68
N LYS A 175 6.27 -10.34 -5.13
CA LYS A 175 6.27 -9.06 -5.85
C LYS A 175 7.62 -8.32 -5.79
N GLY A 176 8.70 -8.98 -5.37
CA GLY A 176 10.04 -8.42 -5.22
C GLY A 176 11.12 -9.49 -5.11
N ILE A 177 12.29 -9.10 -4.62
CA ILE A 177 13.43 -9.99 -4.34
C ILE A 177 13.76 -9.96 -2.85
N ASP A 178 14.26 -11.07 -2.33
CA ASP A 178 14.79 -11.16 -0.97
C ASP A 178 16.32 -11.15 -1.03
N ILE A 179 16.94 -10.25 -0.28
CA ILE A 179 18.39 -10.06 -0.23
C ILE A 179 18.88 -10.42 1.16
N ASP A 180 19.91 -11.26 1.21
CA ASP A 180 20.55 -11.68 2.46
C ASP A 180 21.26 -10.53 3.16
N GLY A 181 21.36 -10.61 4.50
CA GLY A 181 22.07 -9.63 5.30
C GLY A 181 22.03 -9.95 6.79
N LYS A 182 22.76 -9.17 7.56
CA LYS A 182 22.79 -9.28 9.02
C LYS A 182 21.87 -8.24 9.66
N PRO A 183 21.25 -8.54 10.81
CA PRO A 183 20.49 -7.54 11.55
C PRO A 183 21.36 -6.31 11.83
N GLY A 184 20.86 -5.12 11.46
CA GLY A 184 21.58 -3.85 11.60
C GLY A 184 22.36 -3.41 10.36
N ASP A 185 22.47 -4.23 9.32
CA ASP A 185 23.08 -3.81 8.06
C ASP A 185 22.35 -2.59 7.50
N PRO A 186 23.09 -1.61 6.92
CA PRO A 186 22.46 -0.40 6.41
C PRO A 186 21.62 -0.70 5.16
N VAL A 187 20.37 -0.31 5.21
CA VAL A 187 19.46 -0.30 4.06
C VAL A 187 19.44 1.12 3.50
N SER A 188 19.75 1.26 2.22
CA SER A 188 19.84 2.54 1.52
C SER A 188 18.76 2.72 0.46
N ALA A 189 18.36 3.96 0.22
CA ALA A 189 17.42 4.30 -0.84
C ALA A 189 18.03 3.98 -2.21
N ALA A 190 17.34 3.14 -2.99
CA ALA A 190 17.82 2.71 -4.30
C ALA A 190 17.86 3.86 -5.32
N ALA A 191 17.01 4.86 -5.18
CA ALA A 191 17.00 6.09 -5.98
C ALA A 191 16.55 7.28 -5.14
N ALA A 192 16.73 8.50 -5.65
CA ALA A 192 16.18 9.71 -5.02
C ALA A 192 14.65 9.70 -5.10
N GLY A 193 14.00 10.25 -4.07
CA GLY A 193 12.55 10.30 -4.02
C GLY A 193 12.00 10.83 -2.70
N ARG A 194 10.70 10.67 -2.52
CA ARG A 194 9.98 11.05 -1.30
C ARG A 194 9.43 9.82 -0.59
N VAL A 195 9.64 9.74 0.71
CA VAL A 195 9.06 8.70 1.56
C VAL A 195 7.55 8.93 1.66
N THR A 196 6.75 7.98 1.18
CA THR A 196 5.28 8.05 1.21
C THR A 196 4.69 7.28 2.37
N TYR A 197 5.39 6.28 2.88
CA TYR A 197 4.93 5.48 4.01
C TYR A 197 6.07 4.96 4.87
N VAL A 198 5.86 4.96 6.19
CA VAL A 198 6.72 4.35 7.19
C VAL A 198 5.86 3.65 8.23
N GLY A 199 6.03 2.35 8.42
CA GLY A 199 5.24 1.63 9.41
C GLY A 199 5.27 0.12 9.27
N SER A 200 4.32 -0.56 9.92
CA SER A 200 4.11 -2.02 9.88
C SER A 200 2.67 -2.41 9.52
N GLY A 201 1.94 -1.50 8.87
CA GLY A 201 0.50 -1.68 8.58
C GLY A 201 0.19 -2.61 7.40
N ILE A 202 1.19 -3.21 6.75
CA ILE A 202 0.98 -4.17 5.65
C ILE A 202 1.36 -5.56 6.14
N PRO A 203 0.39 -6.49 6.30
CA PRO A 203 0.65 -7.85 6.75
C PRO A 203 1.70 -8.56 5.87
N GLY A 204 2.62 -9.29 6.48
CA GLY A 204 3.65 -10.05 5.80
C GLY A 204 4.87 -9.24 5.34
N LEU A 205 4.93 -7.92 5.61
CA LEU A 205 6.07 -7.07 5.28
C LEU A 205 6.80 -6.50 6.51
N GLY A 206 6.24 -6.66 7.70
CA GLY A 206 6.82 -6.14 8.94
C GLY A 206 7.03 -4.63 8.90
N LYS A 207 8.10 -4.15 9.51
CA LYS A 207 8.46 -2.73 9.42
C LYS A 207 8.98 -2.42 8.02
N LEU A 208 8.34 -1.47 7.34
CA LEU A 208 8.68 -1.13 5.95
C LEU A 208 8.75 0.37 5.71
N VAL A 209 9.49 0.71 4.69
CA VAL A 209 9.57 2.05 4.10
C VAL A 209 9.12 1.96 2.65
N VAL A 210 8.28 2.91 2.22
CA VAL A 210 7.88 3.06 0.82
C VAL A 210 8.36 4.41 0.32
N ILE A 211 9.05 4.42 -0.82
CA ILE A 211 9.58 5.63 -1.44
C ILE A 211 8.98 5.76 -2.84
N ARG A 212 8.39 6.92 -3.12
CA ARG A 212 7.95 7.32 -4.46
C ARG A 212 9.06 8.07 -5.15
N HIS A 213 9.36 7.68 -6.37
CA HIS A 213 10.36 8.27 -7.23
C HIS A 213 9.71 8.97 -8.42
N ASP A 214 10.52 9.62 -9.23
CA ASP A 214 10.08 10.18 -10.50
C ASP A 214 9.60 9.09 -11.47
N GLN A 215 8.95 9.49 -12.54
CA GLN A 215 8.45 8.60 -13.61
C GLN A 215 7.47 7.51 -13.10
N GLY A 216 6.83 7.71 -11.94
CA GLY A 216 5.84 6.79 -11.38
C GLY A 216 6.42 5.50 -10.78
N PHE A 217 7.72 5.47 -10.49
CA PHE A 217 8.32 4.35 -9.78
C PHE A 217 8.09 4.45 -8.26
N ILE A 218 7.94 3.28 -7.64
CA ILE A 218 7.82 3.13 -6.19
C ILE A 218 8.76 2.00 -5.76
N THR A 219 9.50 2.20 -4.67
CA THR A 219 10.30 1.14 -4.05
C THR A 219 9.80 0.84 -2.64
N VAL A 220 9.87 -0.43 -2.26
CA VAL A 220 9.45 -0.94 -0.95
C VAL A 220 10.63 -1.66 -0.31
N TYR A 221 10.90 -1.33 0.94
CA TYR A 221 11.96 -1.91 1.77
C TYR A 221 11.31 -2.50 3.02
N ALA A 222 11.23 -3.82 3.12
CA ALA A 222 10.49 -4.51 4.16
C ALA A 222 11.37 -5.41 5.04
N HIS A 223 10.81 -5.87 6.17
CA HIS A 223 11.45 -6.63 7.24
C HIS A 223 12.54 -5.87 8.01
N ASN A 224 12.48 -4.52 8.01
CA ASN A 224 13.48 -3.72 8.69
C ASN A 224 13.44 -3.93 10.21
N LYS A 225 14.62 -3.78 10.85
CA LYS A 225 14.75 -3.70 12.30
C LYS A 225 14.34 -2.33 12.79
N ASP A 226 15.00 -1.30 12.30
CA ASP A 226 14.77 0.08 12.66
C ASP A 226 14.66 0.95 11.41
N ILE A 227 13.80 1.98 11.49
CA ILE A 227 13.58 2.93 10.41
C ILE A 227 14.16 4.28 10.81
N LEU A 228 14.95 4.89 9.95
CA LEU A 228 15.73 6.10 10.22
C LEU A 228 15.16 7.34 9.53
N VAL A 229 14.12 7.18 8.73
CA VAL A 229 13.47 8.26 7.99
C VAL A 229 12.02 8.40 8.43
N LYS A 230 11.42 9.55 8.09
CA LYS A 230 10.01 9.87 8.37
C LYS A 230 9.22 9.97 7.08
N GLU A 231 7.90 9.80 7.19
CA GLU A 231 7.02 10.08 6.06
C GLU A 231 7.18 11.52 5.56
N GLN A 232 6.98 11.71 4.26
CA GLN A 232 7.16 12.96 3.52
C GLN A 232 8.62 13.46 3.44
N GLN A 233 9.58 12.78 4.04
CA GLN A 233 10.99 13.13 3.92
C GLN A 233 11.49 12.86 2.49
N THR A 234 12.22 13.81 1.93
CA THR A 234 12.98 13.62 0.68
C THR A 234 14.28 12.90 0.99
N VAL A 235 14.62 11.91 0.19
CA VAL A 235 15.84 11.10 0.31
C VAL A 235 16.61 11.10 -1.01
N THR A 236 17.92 11.01 -0.90
CA THR A 236 18.82 10.88 -2.06
C THR A 236 19.18 9.42 -2.29
N ARG A 237 19.60 9.07 -3.52
CA ARG A 237 20.09 7.73 -3.85
C ARG A 237 21.29 7.37 -2.97
N GLY A 238 21.27 6.18 -2.35
CA GLY A 238 22.32 5.70 -1.45
C GLY A 238 22.22 6.21 -0.01
N GLN A 239 21.27 7.09 0.30
CA GLN A 239 21.03 7.54 1.67
C GLN A 239 20.54 6.38 2.53
N LYS A 240 21.13 6.17 3.73
CA LYS A 240 20.66 5.19 4.72
C LYS A 240 19.25 5.58 5.18
N ILE A 241 18.31 4.66 5.05
CA ILE A 241 16.90 4.87 5.39
C ILE A 241 16.39 3.95 6.49
N ALA A 242 17.02 2.78 6.64
CA ALA A 242 16.63 1.80 7.63
C ALA A 242 17.82 0.89 7.99
N GLU A 243 17.59 -0.02 8.93
CA GLU A 243 18.47 -1.13 9.27
C GLU A 243 17.78 -2.45 8.98
N LEU A 244 18.49 -3.36 8.31
CA LEU A 244 18.01 -4.69 7.99
C LEU A 244 17.62 -5.45 9.25
N GLY A 245 16.52 -6.17 9.19
CA GLY A 245 15.99 -6.95 10.30
C GLY A 245 15.34 -8.26 9.86
N SER A 246 14.41 -8.71 10.70
CA SER A 246 13.61 -9.92 10.47
C SER A 246 12.17 -9.73 10.92
N THR A 247 11.67 -8.47 10.96
CA THR A 247 10.29 -8.21 11.40
C THR A 247 9.32 -8.88 10.43
N ASP A 248 8.41 -9.70 10.97
CA ASP A 248 7.42 -10.47 10.21
C ASP A 248 8.07 -11.39 9.14
N SER A 249 9.27 -11.94 9.46
CA SER A 249 10.05 -12.81 8.59
C SER A 249 10.72 -13.93 9.41
N ASP A 250 10.92 -15.08 8.78
CA ASP A 250 11.56 -16.26 9.36
C ASP A 250 13.06 -16.11 9.61
N ARG A 251 13.70 -15.17 8.92
CA ARG A 251 15.15 -14.92 8.98
C ARG A 251 15.48 -13.48 8.64
N PRO A 252 16.66 -12.99 9.03
CA PRO A 252 17.13 -11.67 8.59
C PRO A 252 17.25 -11.64 7.07
N LYS A 253 16.58 -10.65 6.45
CA LYS A 253 16.61 -10.38 5.02
C LYS A 253 16.01 -9.01 4.75
N LEU A 254 16.34 -8.42 3.61
CA LEU A 254 15.60 -7.31 3.05
C LEU A 254 14.68 -7.83 1.95
N HIS A 255 13.38 -7.65 2.09
CA HIS A 255 12.47 -7.80 0.96
C HIS A 255 12.38 -6.46 0.22
N PHE A 256 12.83 -6.47 -1.03
CA PHE A 256 12.91 -5.28 -1.87
C PHE A 256 12.01 -5.41 -3.10
N GLN A 257 11.15 -4.41 -3.32
CA GLN A 257 10.28 -4.35 -4.49
C GLN A 257 10.56 -3.08 -5.28
N ILE A 258 10.47 -3.19 -6.61
CA ILE A 258 10.28 -2.06 -7.52
C ILE A 258 8.90 -2.20 -8.15
N ARG A 259 8.18 -1.10 -8.21
CA ARG A 259 6.86 -1.02 -8.84
C ARG A 259 6.86 0.14 -9.83
N LYS A 260 6.13 -0.02 -10.93
CA LYS A 260 5.84 1.05 -11.88
C LYS A 260 4.33 1.28 -11.90
N GLY A 261 3.87 2.36 -11.26
CA GLY A 261 2.46 2.52 -10.93
C GLY A 261 1.93 1.37 -10.06
N ALA A 262 0.85 0.75 -10.47
CA ALA A 262 0.22 -0.37 -9.76
C ALA A 262 0.97 -1.70 -9.92
N SER A 263 1.80 -1.87 -10.95
CA SER A 263 2.42 -3.15 -11.28
C SER A 263 3.75 -3.35 -10.59
N ALA A 264 3.95 -4.50 -9.95
CA ALA A 264 5.28 -4.92 -9.50
C ALA A 264 6.12 -5.32 -10.72
N VAL A 265 7.40 -4.97 -10.70
CA VAL A 265 8.35 -5.32 -11.77
C VAL A 265 9.55 -6.02 -11.18
N ASP A 266 10.22 -6.86 -11.98
CA ASP A 266 11.43 -7.55 -11.51
C ASP A 266 12.54 -6.53 -11.20
N PRO A 267 12.97 -6.41 -9.93
CA PRO A 267 14.02 -5.47 -9.54
C PRO A 267 15.36 -5.72 -10.24
N LEU A 268 15.65 -6.97 -10.63
CA LEU A 268 16.91 -7.31 -11.27
C LEU A 268 17.06 -6.70 -12.67
N LEU A 269 15.95 -6.29 -13.29
CA LEU A 269 15.98 -5.59 -14.59
C LEU A 269 16.40 -4.12 -14.46
N TYR A 270 16.30 -3.56 -13.26
CA TYR A 270 16.55 -2.13 -12.97
C TYR A 270 17.81 -1.90 -12.15
N LEU A 271 18.24 -2.92 -11.39
CA LEU A 271 19.45 -2.84 -10.59
C LEU A 271 20.70 -3.07 -11.45
N PRO A 272 21.84 -2.43 -11.13
CA PRO A 272 23.10 -2.68 -11.83
C PRO A 272 23.50 -4.15 -11.71
N LYS A 273 24.04 -4.73 -12.77
CA LYS A 273 24.59 -6.08 -12.73
C LYS A 273 25.71 -6.14 -11.68
N SER A 274 25.60 -7.07 -10.75
CA SER A 274 26.60 -7.34 -9.71
C SER A 274 27.70 -8.22 -10.22
#